data_e74a7a730693b0caa03e04bba5a623a4
#
_entry.id   e74a7a730693b0caa03e04bba5a623a4
#
_cell.length_a   1.000
_cell.length_b   1.000
_cell.length_c   1.000
_cell.angle_alpha   90.00
_cell.angle_beta   90.00
_cell.angle_gamma   90.00
#
_symmetry.space_group_name_H-M   'P 1'
#
loop_
_entity.id
_entity.type
_entity.pdbx_description
1 polymer ?
#
loop_
_entity_poly.entity_id
_entity_poly.type
_entity_poly.pdbx_seq_one_letter_code
_entity_poly.pdbx_strand_id
1 'polypeptide(L)'
;MVLQVGDLSRDDVLIRVHSQCFTGDVLGSLRCDCGEQLAESMKRIARHGHGAVLYLPQEGRGIGLAEKLKAYNLQDIGYDTVEANLLLGHQADARDYSNAATLLRELGVSKLRLLTNNPAKVEGLTQHGLEVTERVPIAVEAHRENQEYLMTKAQRMRHLLDVHPAEALLPDEGVATPIQVTLSYAQSLDGSITAKRGESLALSSPDSRVRTHELRAAHDAILIGIGTLLADDPRLTVRHAKGAHPQPVVLDSALRLPSTAKLLSHPTLRPWVVTTPRADTLDERRIEDAGGVVIRVAAGRDGRVDLAALLDALHERGIRSLMVEGGAAVITSFLSADLVDRVAITVAPVYVGGLNAVENSVWVDGRLRPHLRNPIYERVGRDLVLTGDIASDEPRQ
;
A
#
# COMPACT_ATOMS: atom_id res chain seq x y z
N MET A 1 28.34 -1.13 -23.34
CA MET A 1 28.59 0.31 -23.57
C MET A 1 29.21 0.89 -22.30
N VAL A 2 30.18 1.80 -22.45
CA VAL A 2 30.82 2.50 -21.32
C VAL A 2 30.60 4.00 -21.49
N LEU A 3 30.15 4.67 -20.44
CA LEU A 3 30.07 6.12 -20.35
C LEU A 3 31.09 6.57 -19.31
N GLN A 4 32.11 7.30 -19.76
CA GLN A 4 33.25 7.70 -18.92
C GLN A 4 33.29 9.21 -18.67
N VAL A 5 33.73 9.58 -17.48
CA VAL A 5 34.06 10.96 -17.09
C VAL A 5 35.44 10.98 -16.46
N GLY A 6 36.28 11.92 -16.91
CA GLY A 6 37.62 12.14 -16.38
C GLY A 6 38.62 10.99 -16.62
N ASP A 7 39.65 10.93 -15.79
CA ASP A 7 40.76 9.97 -15.88
C ASP A 7 40.44 8.73 -15.03
N LEU A 8 40.43 7.54 -15.67
CA LEU A 8 40.19 6.26 -15.02
C LEU A 8 41.46 5.58 -14.46
N SER A 9 42.65 6.12 -14.66
CA SER A 9 43.90 5.57 -14.10
C SER A 9 44.09 5.85 -12.60
N ARG A 10 43.17 6.59 -11.99
CA ARG A 10 43.19 6.95 -10.56
C ARG A 10 42.74 5.81 -9.68
N ASP A 11 43.24 5.78 -8.44
CA ASP A 11 42.86 4.76 -7.44
C ASP A 11 41.45 4.98 -6.80
N ASP A 12 40.82 6.13 -7.03
CA ASP A 12 39.54 6.55 -6.41
C ASP A 12 38.38 6.60 -7.42
N VAL A 13 38.49 5.95 -8.58
CA VAL A 13 37.45 5.99 -9.62
C VAL A 13 36.13 5.43 -9.14
N LEU A 14 35.05 6.14 -9.46
CA LEU A 14 33.70 5.75 -9.08
C LEU A 14 33.01 5.00 -10.23
N ILE A 15 32.76 3.72 -10.05
CA ILE A 15 32.23 2.83 -11.09
C ILE A 15 30.82 2.38 -10.77
N ARG A 16 29.96 2.41 -11.78
CA ARG A 16 28.64 1.75 -11.80
C ARG A 16 28.59 0.66 -12.84
N VAL A 17 28.36 -0.57 -12.41
CA VAL A 17 27.97 -1.67 -13.32
C VAL A 17 26.46 -1.74 -13.32
N HIS A 18 25.83 -1.33 -14.43
CA HIS A 18 24.39 -1.29 -14.61
C HIS A 18 23.95 -2.39 -15.58
N SER A 19 23.11 -3.30 -15.12
CA SER A 19 22.46 -4.29 -15.98
C SER A 19 21.23 -3.66 -16.63
N GLN A 20 21.12 -3.75 -17.93
CA GLN A 20 20.02 -3.21 -18.73
C GLN A 20 18.66 -3.56 -18.13
N CYS A 21 17.76 -2.60 -18.12
CA CYS A 21 16.38 -2.74 -17.77
C CYS A 21 15.54 -1.84 -18.69
N PHE A 22 15.16 -2.36 -19.85
CA PHE A 22 14.46 -1.57 -20.87
C PHE A 22 13.22 -0.87 -20.33
N THR A 23 12.43 -1.57 -19.50
CA THR A 23 11.22 -1.00 -18.88
C THR A 23 11.53 0.15 -17.92
N GLY A 24 12.56 0.02 -17.07
CA GLY A 24 12.95 1.06 -16.12
C GLY A 24 13.80 2.17 -16.74
N ASP A 25 14.84 1.79 -17.54
CA ASP A 25 15.82 2.74 -18.04
C ASP A 25 15.28 3.61 -19.19
N VAL A 26 14.35 3.07 -20.02
CA VAL A 26 13.85 3.72 -21.24
C VAL A 26 12.38 4.13 -21.12
N LEU A 27 11.52 3.24 -20.59
CA LEU A 27 10.08 3.48 -20.52
C LEU A 27 9.62 4.13 -19.21
N GLY A 28 10.53 4.34 -18.23
CA GLY A 28 10.19 4.96 -16.95
C GLY A 28 9.24 4.14 -16.08
N SER A 29 9.32 2.79 -16.18
CA SER A 29 8.48 1.91 -15.37
C SER A 29 8.73 2.11 -13.88
N LEU A 30 7.67 2.34 -13.11
CA LEU A 30 7.71 2.47 -11.66
C LEU A 30 7.79 1.13 -10.92
N ARG A 31 7.68 -0.01 -11.61
CA ARG A 31 7.81 -1.35 -11.01
C ARG A 31 9.20 -1.69 -10.49
N CYS A 32 10.21 -0.92 -10.88
CA CYS A 32 11.59 -1.10 -10.45
C CYS A 32 12.30 0.24 -10.28
N ASP A 33 13.41 0.21 -9.57
CA ASP A 33 14.27 1.36 -9.27
C ASP A 33 15.42 1.54 -10.30
N CYS A 34 15.40 0.83 -11.44
CA CYS A 34 16.56 0.77 -12.35
C CYS A 34 16.85 2.12 -13.00
N GLY A 35 15.85 2.79 -13.57
CA GLY A 35 16.02 4.09 -14.21
C GLY A 35 16.54 5.16 -13.26
N GLU A 36 15.98 5.22 -12.04
CA GLU A 36 16.42 6.14 -11.00
C GLU A 36 17.84 5.87 -10.55
N GLN A 37 18.20 4.60 -10.34
CA GLN A 37 19.58 4.21 -10.02
C GLN A 37 20.56 4.58 -11.13
N LEU A 38 20.18 4.43 -12.41
CA LEU A 38 21.01 4.84 -13.53
C LEU A 38 21.23 6.35 -13.52
N ALA A 39 20.16 7.13 -13.43
CA ALA A 39 20.23 8.59 -13.41
C ALA A 39 21.05 9.12 -12.23
N GLU A 40 20.83 8.58 -11.03
CA GLU A 40 21.57 8.99 -9.83
C GLU A 40 23.05 8.58 -9.91
N SER A 41 23.35 7.40 -10.47
CA SER A 41 24.75 6.98 -10.70
C SER A 41 25.48 7.92 -11.64
N MET A 42 24.83 8.32 -12.75
CA MET A 42 25.41 9.28 -13.69
C MET A 42 25.68 10.64 -13.04
N LYS A 43 24.75 11.15 -12.23
CA LYS A 43 24.91 12.41 -11.49
C LYS A 43 26.06 12.33 -10.49
N ARG A 44 26.17 11.24 -9.71
CA ARG A 44 27.25 11.06 -8.72
C ARG A 44 28.62 10.94 -9.38
N ILE A 45 28.74 10.17 -10.46
CA ILE A 45 29.98 10.03 -11.22
C ILE A 45 30.39 11.37 -11.83
N ALA A 46 29.46 12.11 -12.41
CA ALA A 46 29.72 13.45 -12.94
C ALA A 46 30.21 14.43 -11.86
N ARG A 47 29.61 14.42 -10.68
CA ARG A 47 30.05 15.26 -9.54
C ARG A 47 31.41 14.83 -8.99
N HIS A 48 31.68 13.53 -8.97
CA HIS A 48 32.96 12.99 -8.53
C HIS A 48 34.10 13.37 -9.50
N GLY A 49 33.79 13.51 -10.79
CA GLY A 49 34.70 13.94 -11.83
C GLY A 49 35.56 12.85 -12.46
N HIS A 50 35.65 11.66 -11.86
CA HIS A 50 36.43 10.50 -12.35
C HIS A 50 35.62 9.22 -12.15
N GLY A 51 35.27 8.54 -13.26
CA GLY A 51 34.53 7.30 -13.16
C GLY A 51 33.80 6.89 -14.44
N ALA A 52 33.08 5.80 -14.36
CA ALA A 52 32.32 5.29 -15.50
C ALA A 52 31.06 4.53 -15.11
N VAL A 53 30.08 4.55 -16.02
CA VAL A 53 28.93 3.64 -16.02
C VAL A 53 29.19 2.56 -17.09
N LEU A 54 29.27 1.30 -16.68
CA LEU A 54 29.26 0.14 -17.57
C LEU A 54 27.79 -0.34 -17.70
N TYR A 55 27.24 -0.13 -18.89
CA TYR A 55 25.89 -0.57 -19.23
C TYR A 55 25.94 -1.91 -19.94
N LEU A 56 25.48 -2.98 -19.24
CA LEU A 56 25.57 -4.37 -19.70
C LEU A 56 24.22 -4.84 -20.26
N PRO A 57 24.19 -5.53 -21.42
CA PRO A 57 22.96 -6.09 -22.00
C PRO A 57 22.54 -7.38 -21.28
N GLN A 58 22.17 -7.24 -20.01
CA GLN A 58 21.75 -8.35 -19.13
C GLN A 58 20.32 -8.11 -18.61
N GLU A 59 19.39 -7.93 -19.56
CA GLU A 59 17.97 -7.67 -19.29
C GLU A 59 17.35 -8.81 -18.47
N GLY A 60 16.44 -8.43 -17.55
CA GLY A 60 15.69 -9.40 -16.75
C GLY A 60 16.58 -10.29 -15.86
N ARG A 61 17.73 -9.79 -15.39
CA ARG A 61 18.76 -10.56 -14.66
C ARG A 61 19.39 -11.67 -15.51
N GLY A 62 19.53 -11.42 -16.82
CA GLY A 62 20.13 -12.34 -17.79
C GLY A 62 19.15 -13.23 -18.55
N ILE A 63 17.84 -13.23 -18.20
CA ILE A 63 16.84 -14.05 -18.88
C ILE A 63 16.26 -13.41 -20.15
N GLY A 64 16.52 -12.12 -20.36
CA GLY A 64 16.02 -11.34 -21.49
C GLY A 64 14.67 -10.68 -21.29
N LEU A 65 14.30 -9.75 -22.19
CA LEU A 65 13.10 -8.93 -22.06
C LEU A 65 11.81 -9.77 -22.15
N ALA A 66 11.73 -10.71 -23.07
CA ALA A 66 10.52 -11.52 -23.27
C ALA A 66 10.17 -12.35 -22.04
N GLU A 67 11.17 -13.01 -21.44
CA GLU A 67 10.96 -13.81 -20.23
C GLU A 67 10.69 -12.92 -19.00
N LYS A 68 11.30 -11.76 -18.93
CA LYS A 68 10.98 -10.76 -17.91
C LYS A 68 9.52 -10.29 -17.98
N LEU A 69 8.97 -10.07 -19.18
CA LEU A 69 7.55 -9.69 -19.32
C LEU A 69 6.61 -10.83 -18.93
N LYS A 70 7.00 -12.10 -19.21
CA LYS A 70 6.26 -13.26 -18.69
C LYS A 70 6.32 -13.34 -17.15
N ALA A 71 7.52 -13.07 -16.57
CA ALA A 71 7.66 -12.98 -15.12
C ALA A 71 6.79 -11.87 -14.51
N TYR A 72 6.62 -10.74 -15.18
CA TYR A 72 5.69 -9.69 -14.76
C TYR A 72 4.24 -10.18 -14.71
N ASN A 73 3.78 -10.98 -15.70
CA ASN A 73 2.44 -11.56 -15.66
C ASN A 73 2.26 -12.51 -14.47
N LEU A 74 3.29 -13.25 -14.08
CA LEU A 74 3.27 -14.09 -12.88
C LEU A 74 3.25 -13.25 -11.60
N GLN A 75 4.01 -12.16 -11.57
CA GLN A 75 3.99 -11.22 -10.45
C GLN A 75 2.62 -10.55 -10.29
N ASP A 76 1.93 -10.24 -11.38
CA ASP A 76 0.57 -9.67 -11.36
C ASP A 76 -0.48 -10.61 -10.73
N ILE A 77 -0.19 -11.91 -10.67
CA ILE A 77 -1.03 -12.92 -10.01
C ILE A 77 -0.47 -13.38 -8.65
N GLY A 78 0.53 -12.63 -8.08
CA GLY A 78 0.98 -12.76 -6.70
C GLY A 78 2.29 -13.54 -6.48
N TYR A 79 3.01 -13.96 -7.53
CA TYR A 79 4.35 -14.53 -7.36
C TYR A 79 5.39 -13.43 -7.18
N ASP A 80 6.39 -13.67 -6.32
CA ASP A 80 7.52 -12.75 -6.25
C ASP A 80 8.48 -12.92 -7.45
N THR A 81 9.43 -11.98 -7.59
CA THR A 81 10.37 -11.98 -8.72
C THR A 81 11.23 -13.26 -8.81
N VAL A 82 11.58 -13.86 -7.66
CA VAL A 82 12.40 -15.10 -7.62
C VAL A 82 11.54 -16.30 -8.01
N GLU A 83 10.34 -16.40 -7.44
CA GLU A 83 9.38 -17.45 -7.75
C GLU A 83 8.97 -17.43 -9.21
N ALA A 84 8.66 -16.25 -9.75
CA ALA A 84 8.31 -16.08 -11.15
C ALA A 84 9.43 -16.58 -12.09
N ASN A 85 10.72 -16.28 -11.81
CA ASN A 85 11.82 -16.78 -12.60
C ASN A 85 11.99 -18.30 -12.51
N LEU A 86 11.85 -18.87 -11.31
CA LEU A 86 11.95 -20.31 -11.09
C LEU A 86 10.82 -21.08 -11.81
N LEU A 87 9.61 -20.56 -11.78
CA LEU A 87 8.45 -21.13 -12.48
C LEU A 87 8.62 -21.13 -14.01
N LEU A 88 9.31 -20.13 -14.54
CA LEU A 88 9.70 -20.05 -15.96
C LEU A 88 10.91 -20.91 -16.32
N GLY A 89 11.48 -21.65 -15.36
CA GLY A 89 12.65 -22.52 -15.59
C GLY A 89 13.99 -21.79 -15.58
N HIS A 90 14.05 -20.55 -15.11
CA HIS A 90 15.27 -19.76 -15.02
C HIS A 90 15.87 -19.77 -13.61
N GLN A 91 17.15 -19.41 -13.52
CA GLN A 91 17.79 -19.14 -12.23
C GLN A 91 17.27 -17.83 -11.63
N ALA A 92 17.33 -17.69 -10.31
CA ALA A 92 16.95 -16.47 -9.61
C ALA A 92 17.76 -15.24 -10.06
N ASP A 93 19.04 -15.45 -10.38
CA ASP A 93 19.96 -14.46 -10.95
C ASP A 93 20.98 -15.16 -11.85
N ALA A 94 20.93 -14.91 -13.15
CA ALA A 94 21.82 -15.48 -14.16
C ALA A 94 22.85 -14.45 -14.69
N ARG A 95 23.06 -13.33 -13.97
CA ARG A 95 23.99 -12.29 -14.40
C ARG A 95 25.44 -12.74 -14.23
N ASP A 96 26.27 -12.42 -15.23
CA ASP A 96 27.71 -12.60 -15.22
C ASP A 96 28.40 -11.24 -15.25
N TYR A 97 29.41 -11.08 -14.40
CA TYR A 97 30.19 -9.84 -14.26
C TYR A 97 31.61 -9.94 -14.86
N SER A 98 31.98 -11.07 -15.47
CA SER A 98 33.27 -11.29 -16.14
C SER A 98 33.55 -10.26 -17.23
N ASN A 99 32.54 -9.97 -18.06
CA ASN A 99 32.63 -8.94 -19.11
C ASN A 99 32.87 -7.55 -18.55
N ALA A 100 32.23 -7.20 -17.41
CA ALA A 100 32.46 -5.93 -16.74
C ALA A 100 33.88 -5.81 -16.21
N ALA A 101 34.41 -6.88 -15.62
CA ALA A 101 35.76 -6.91 -15.11
C ALA A 101 36.81 -6.83 -16.24
N THR A 102 36.57 -7.49 -17.36
CA THR A 102 37.42 -7.41 -18.55
C THR A 102 37.45 -6.00 -19.10
N LEU A 103 36.31 -5.36 -19.29
CA LEU A 103 36.23 -3.97 -19.78
C LEU A 103 36.93 -2.99 -18.83
N LEU A 104 36.79 -3.13 -17.52
CA LEU A 104 37.48 -2.27 -16.56
C LEU A 104 38.99 -2.40 -16.63
N ARG A 105 39.50 -3.63 -16.76
CA ARG A 105 40.96 -3.86 -16.93
C ARG A 105 41.49 -3.27 -18.23
N GLU A 106 40.74 -3.42 -19.33
CA GLU A 106 41.13 -2.80 -20.63
C GLU A 106 41.13 -1.26 -20.55
N LEU A 107 40.31 -0.68 -19.67
CA LEU A 107 40.28 0.76 -19.39
C LEU A 107 41.35 1.17 -18.36
N GLY A 108 42.22 0.25 -17.92
CA GLY A 108 43.30 0.52 -16.97
C GLY A 108 42.85 0.59 -15.50
N VAL A 109 41.58 0.21 -15.19
CA VAL A 109 41.07 0.22 -13.83
C VAL A 109 41.41 -1.07 -13.11
N SER A 110 42.24 -1.00 -12.06
CA SER A 110 42.58 -2.13 -11.17
C SER A 110 41.93 -1.98 -9.77
N LYS A 111 41.77 -0.72 -9.33
CA LYS A 111 41.14 -0.35 -8.06
C LYS A 111 39.93 0.55 -8.33
N LEU A 112 38.86 0.36 -7.57
CA LEU A 112 37.64 1.15 -7.79
C LEU A 112 36.77 1.25 -6.55
N ARG A 113 35.98 2.30 -6.49
CA ARG A 113 34.81 2.44 -5.62
C ARG A 113 33.54 2.06 -6.40
N LEU A 114 32.76 1.11 -5.90
CA LEU A 114 31.63 0.55 -6.64
C LEU A 114 30.31 1.07 -6.14
N LEU A 115 29.55 1.78 -7.01
CA LEU A 115 28.18 2.20 -6.78
C LEU A 115 27.24 1.01 -6.90
N THR A 116 26.88 0.39 -5.76
CA THR A 116 25.99 -0.78 -5.74
C THR A 116 25.39 -1.04 -4.37
N ASN A 117 24.15 -1.61 -4.37
CA ASN A 117 23.53 -2.21 -3.19
C ASN A 117 23.60 -3.75 -3.25
N ASN A 118 24.08 -4.33 -4.34
CA ASN A 118 24.17 -5.77 -4.55
C ASN A 118 25.55 -6.31 -4.19
N PRO A 119 25.72 -7.11 -3.10
CA PRO A 119 26.99 -7.75 -2.75
C PRO A 119 27.56 -8.64 -3.83
N ALA A 120 26.71 -9.36 -4.60
CA ALA A 120 27.16 -10.24 -5.68
C ALA A 120 27.92 -9.48 -6.79
N LYS A 121 27.69 -8.17 -6.96
CA LYS A 121 28.49 -7.36 -7.89
C LYS A 121 29.89 -7.10 -7.36
N VAL A 122 30.05 -6.91 -6.07
CA VAL A 122 31.37 -6.76 -5.43
C VAL A 122 32.12 -8.07 -5.54
N GLU A 123 31.51 -9.17 -5.15
CA GLU A 123 32.07 -10.51 -5.21
C GLU A 123 32.49 -10.88 -6.65
N GLY A 124 31.58 -10.66 -7.62
CA GLY A 124 31.85 -10.97 -9.03
C GLY A 124 33.02 -10.19 -9.63
N LEU A 125 33.18 -8.90 -9.33
CA LEU A 125 34.30 -8.12 -9.79
C LEU A 125 35.62 -8.53 -9.09
N THR A 126 35.59 -8.81 -7.80
CA THR A 126 36.73 -9.23 -7.00
C THR A 126 37.25 -10.60 -7.44
N GLN A 127 36.35 -11.57 -7.70
CA GLN A 127 36.73 -12.89 -8.25
C GLN A 127 37.47 -12.79 -9.60
N HIS A 128 37.21 -11.73 -10.36
CA HIS A 128 37.87 -11.47 -11.62
C HIS A 128 39.09 -10.52 -11.51
N GLY A 129 39.65 -10.36 -10.30
CA GLY A 129 40.93 -9.69 -10.07
C GLY A 129 40.87 -8.17 -9.96
N LEU A 130 39.71 -7.57 -9.73
CA LEU A 130 39.59 -6.14 -9.45
C LEU A 130 39.57 -5.89 -7.94
N GLU A 131 40.22 -4.83 -7.49
CA GLU A 131 40.18 -4.39 -6.09
C GLU A 131 39.00 -3.41 -5.88
N VAL A 132 37.94 -3.86 -5.23
CA VAL A 132 36.85 -2.97 -4.81
C VAL A 132 37.20 -2.40 -3.44
N THR A 133 37.69 -1.17 -3.41
CA THR A 133 38.15 -0.49 -2.20
C THR A 133 37.00 -0.02 -1.31
N GLU A 134 35.87 0.32 -1.92
CA GLU A 134 34.69 0.79 -1.23
C GLU A 134 33.41 0.44 -1.98
N ARG A 135 32.42 -0.07 -1.27
CA ARG A 135 31.03 -0.14 -1.75
C ARG A 135 30.32 1.18 -1.43
N VAL A 136 29.94 1.93 -2.45
CA VAL A 136 29.15 3.15 -2.30
C VAL A 136 27.66 2.83 -2.48
N PRO A 137 26.83 3.02 -1.46
CA PRO A 137 25.40 2.72 -1.58
C PRO A 137 24.69 3.69 -2.53
N ILE A 138 23.68 3.20 -3.22
CA ILE A 138 22.77 4.02 -4.03
C ILE A 138 21.43 4.02 -3.31
N ALA A 139 21.12 5.10 -2.61
CA ALA A 139 19.78 5.32 -2.07
C ALA A 139 18.88 5.81 -3.23
N VAL A 140 17.76 5.13 -3.41
CA VAL A 140 16.67 5.53 -4.28
C VAL A 140 15.44 5.48 -3.40
N GLU A 141 14.58 6.46 -3.51
CA GLU A 141 13.34 6.48 -2.75
C GLU A 141 12.47 5.27 -3.10
N ALA A 142 11.97 4.60 -2.08
CA ALA A 142 11.01 3.53 -2.27
C ALA A 142 9.66 4.16 -2.60
N HIS A 143 9.18 3.93 -3.81
CA HIS A 143 7.83 4.29 -4.21
C HIS A 143 6.89 3.11 -3.98
N ARG A 144 5.62 3.40 -3.84
CA ARG A 144 4.59 2.39 -3.62
C ARG A 144 4.64 1.26 -4.65
N GLU A 145 4.92 1.59 -5.91
CA GLU A 145 4.94 0.67 -7.05
C GLU A 145 6.18 -0.23 -7.08
N ASN A 146 7.29 0.16 -6.42
CA ASN A 146 8.53 -0.62 -6.37
C ASN A 146 8.85 -1.21 -4.99
N GLN A 147 8.05 -0.92 -3.97
CA GLN A 147 8.31 -1.31 -2.59
C GLN A 147 8.42 -2.84 -2.44
N GLU A 148 7.48 -3.60 -3.00
CA GLU A 148 7.50 -5.06 -2.97
C GLU A 148 8.72 -5.64 -3.70
N TYR A 149 9.09 -5.05 -4.83
CA TYR A 149 10.29 -5.40 -5.56
C TYR A 149 11.58 -5.12 -4.75
N LEU A 150 11.64 -3.98 -4.04
CA LEU A 150 12.76 -3.63 -3.17
C LEU A 150 12.82 -4.53 -1.93
N MET A 151 11.69 -4.88 -1.34
CA MET A 151 11.60 -5.85 -0.24
C MET A 151 12.10 -7.23 -0.67
N THR A 152 11.69 -7.72 -1.83
CA THR A 152 12.19 -8.99 -2.39
C THR A 152 13.71 -8.94 -2.62
N LYS A 153 14.26 -7.83 -3.10
CA LYS A 153 15.70 -7.63 -3.24
C LYS A 153 16.43 -7.70 -1.89
N ALA A 154 15.88 -7.05 -0.85
CA ALA A 154 16.50 -7.03 0.47
C ALA A 154 16.40 -8.39 1.15
N GLN A 155 15.25 -9.02 1.19
CA GLN A 155 14.99 -10.24 1.96
C GLN A 155 15.49 -11.51 1.28
N ARG A 156 15.32 -11.65 -0.05
CA ARG A 156 15.63 -12.88 -0.79
C ARG A 156 16.92 -12.82 -1.59
N MET A 157 17.43 -11.62 -1.91
CA MET A 157 18.61 -11.44 -2.75
C MET A 157 19.79 -10.77 -2.04
N ARG A 158 19.76 -10.67 -0.72
CA ARG A 158 20.84 -10.11 0.12
C ARG A 158 21.26 -8.69 -0.29
N HIS A 159 20.41 -7.93 -1.00
CA HIS A 159 20.71 -6.55 -1.29
C HIS A 159 20.79 -5.75 0.01
N LEU A 160 21.84 -4.96 0.18
CA LEU A 160 22.02 -4.05 1.32
C LEU A 160 21.22 -2.78 1.04
N LEU A 161 19.92 -2.90 1.15
CA LEU A 161 18.96 -1.82 1.07
C LEU A 161 18.45 -1.59 2.49
N ASP A 162 18.51 -0.37 2.99
CA ASP A 162 17.72 0.06 4.12
C ASP A 162 16.27 0.25 3.62
N VAL A 163 15.66 -0.86 3.22
CA VAL A 163 14.22 -0.91 2.98
C VAL A 163 13.62 -1.16 4.34
N HIS A 164 13.40 -0.10 5.08
CA HIS A 164 12.39 -0.15 6.11
C HIS A 164 11.07 -0.40 5.38
N PRO A 165 10.20 -1.36 5.84
CA PRO A 165 8.81 -1.33 5.46
C PRO A 165 8.40 0.11 5.72
N ALA A 166 7.87 0.82 4.73
CA ALA A 166 7.67 2.25 4.83
C ALA A 166 7.10 2.54 6.23
N GLU A 167 7.97 2.82 7.18
CA GLU A 167 7.63 3.69 8.27
C GLU A 167 7.08 4.87 7.51
N ALA A 168 5.78 5.06 7.66
CA ALA A 168 5.08 6.15 7.05
C ALA A 168 6.06 7.32 7.10
N LEU A 169 6.50 7.78 5.93
CA LEU A 169 7.29 8.99 5.85
C LEU A 169 6.59 9.94 6.79
N LEU A 170 7.19 10.18 7.95
CA LEU A 170 6.68 11.21 8.84
C LEU A 170 6.64 12.45 7.95
N PRO A 171 5.49 13.05 7.74
CA PRO A 171 5.39 14.19 6.84
C PRO A 171 6.37 15.24 7.34
N ASP A 172 7.06 15.86 6.40
CA ASP A 172 7.79 17.09 6.62
C ASP A 172 6.89 18.03 7.43
N GLU A 173 7.37 18.54 8.57
CA GLU A 173 6.58 19.38 9.45
C GLU A 173 6.06 20.58 8.64
N GLY A 174 4.85 20.52 8.14
CA GLY A 174 4.24 21.61 7.38
C GLY A 174 3.12 21.23 6.41
N VAL A 175 3.01 19.96 5.96
CA VAL A 175 1.88 19.53 5.10
C VAL A 175 1.11 18.44 5.83
N ALA A 176 -0.11 18.73 6.22
CA ALA A 176 -1.02 17.76 6.83
C ALA A 176 -1.29 16.64 5.79
N THR A 177 -0.71 15.44 6.02
CA THR A 177 -1.04 14.27 5.19
C THR A 177 -2.47 13.87 5.49
N PRO A 178 -3.33 13.74 4.48
CA PRO A 178 -4.71 13.31 4.68
C PRO A 178 -4.75 11.90 5.30
N ILE A 179 -5.82 11.61 6.07
CA ILE A 179 -6.06 10.26 6.60
C ILE A 179 -6.20 9.28 5.42
N GLN A 180 -5.47 8.18 5.44
CA GLN A 180 -5.65 7.10 4.49
C GLN A 180 -6.94 6.33 4.82
N VAL A 181 -7.91 6.32 3.92
CA VAL A 181 -9.20 5.67 4.10
C VAL A 181 -9.26 4.36 3.32
N THR A 182 -9.39 3.25 4.05
CA THR A 182 -9.62 1.92 3.48
C THR A 182 -11.07 1.51 3.68
N LEU A 183 -11.81 1.31 2.59
CA LEU A 183 -13.17 0.80 2.61
C LEU A 183 -13.15 -0.74 2.61
N SER A 184 -13.73 -1.37 3.63
CA SER A 184 -13.76 -2.83 3.74
C SER A 184 -15.16 -3.35 4.05
N TYR A 185 -15.61 -4.32 3.23
CA TYR A 185 -16.90 -4.96 3.45
C TYR A 185 -16.95 -6.34 2.77
N ALA A 186 -17.95 -7.14 3.16
CA ALA A 186 -18.25 -8.40 2.51
C ALA A 186 -19.57 -8.28 1.74
N GLN A 187 -19.62 -8.88 0.54
CA GLN A 187 -20.82 -8.95 -0.28
C GLN A 187 -21.00 -10.34 -0.90
N SER A 188 -22.21 -10.63 -1.34
CA SER A 188 -22.54 -11.79 -2.17
C SER A 188 -22.13 -11.59 -3.63
N LEU A 189 -22.29 -12.61 -4.48
CA LEU A 189 -22.04 -12.51 -5.92
C LEU A 189 -22.91 -11.48 -6.64
N ASP A 190 -24.10 -11.21 -6.12
CA ASP A 190 -25.04 -10.20 -6.63
C ASP A 190 -24.86 -8.82 -5.97
N GLY A 191 -23.78 -8.62 -5.20
CA GLY A 191 -23.42 -7.32 -4.59
C GLY A 191 -24.18 -7.01 -3.29
N SER A 192 -24.97 -7.95 -2.76
CA SER A 192 -25.76 -7.74 -1.53
C SER A 192 -24.87 -7.88 -0.29
N ILE A 193 -25.01 -6.97 0.68
CA ILE A 193 -24.35 -7.03 1.99
C ILE A 193 -25.25 -7.62 3.07
N THR A 194 -26.54 -7.62 2.88
CA THR A 194 -27.57 -8.22 3.76
C THR A 194 -28.83 -8.52 2.97
N ALA A 195 -29.71 -9.37 3.50
CA ALA A 195 -31.00 -9.66 2.89
C ALA A 195 -31.96 -8.48 2.98
N LYS A 196 -32.01 -7.80 4.14
CA LYS A 196 -32.86 -6.63 4.38
C LYS A 196 -32.15 -5.60 5.23
N ARG A 197 -32.52 -4.31 5.05
CA ARG A 197 -32.02 -3.23 5.88
C ARG A 197 -32.31 -3.48 7.36
N GLY A 198 -31.28 -3.36 8.22
CA GLY A 198 -31.41 -3.59 9.66
C GLY A 198 -31.26 -5.05 10.10
N GLU A 199 -31.05 -5.98 9.18
CA GLU A 199 -30.73 -7.37 9.49
C GLU A 199 -29.23 -7.64 9.33
N SER A 200 -28.67 -8.47 10.22
CA SER A 200 -27.28 -8.95 10.13
C SER A 200 -27.19 -10.19 9.26
N LEU A 201 -26.19 -10.25 8.38
CA LEU A 201 -25.89 -11.42 7.55
C LEU A 201 -24.40 -11.71 7.53
N ALA A 202 -24.01 -12.86 8.06
CA ALA A 202 -22.60 -13.29 8.04
C ALA A 202 -22.23 -13.92 6.67
N LEU A 203 -21.65 -13.14 5.78
CA LEU A 203 -21.22 -13.54 4.45
C LEU A 203 -19.83 -14.18 4.45
N SER A 204 -18.86 -13.54 5.13
CA SER A 204 -17.46 -13.95 5.13
C SER A 204 -17.23 -15.32 5.76
N SER A 205 -16.39 -16.14 5.14
CA SER A 205 -15.88 -17.40 5.70
C SER A 205 -15.02 -17.14 6.96
N PRO A 206 -14.72 -18.17 7.75
CA PRO A 206 -13.80 -18.06 8.86
C PRO A 206 -12.42 -17.49 8.44
N ASP A 207 -11.89 -17.93 7.30
CA ASP A 207 -10.58 -17.52 6.79
C ASP A 207 -10.60 -16.03 6.40
N SER A 208 -11.63 -15.57 5.68
CA SER A 208 -11.78 -14.15 5.32
C SER A 208 -11.99 -13.25 6.54
N ARG A 209 -12.60 -13.78 7.62
CA ARG A 209 -12.69 -13.04 8.89
C ARG A 209 -11.32 -12.82 9.54
N VAL A 210 -10.40 -13.78 9.43
CA VAL A 210 -9.01 -13.59 9.90
C VAL A 210 -8.40 -12.40 9.14
N ARG A 211 -8.55 -12.37 7.81
CA ARG A 211 -8.04 -11.26 6.97
C ARG A 211 -8.64 -9.90 7.36
N THR A 212 -9.96 -9.84 7.63
CA THR A 212 -10.60 -8.63 8.14
C THR A 212 -10.00 -8.17 9.48
N HIS A 213 -9.68 -9.10 10.38
CA HIS A 213 -9.06 -8.76 11.66
C HIS A 213 -7.59 -8.33 11.53
N GLU A 214 -6.86 -8.83 10.54
CA GLU A 214 -5.52 -8.33 10.18
C GLU A 214 -5.60 -6.88 9.68
N LEU A 215 -6.57 -6.57 8.82
CA LEU A 215 -6.82 -5.20 8.37
C LEU A 215 -7.18 -4.28 9.54
N ARG A 216 -8.02 -4.71 10.48
CA ARG A 216 -8.32 -3.93 11.70
C ARG A 216 -7.08 -3.62 12.51
N ALA A 217 -6.18 -4.61 12.66
CA ALA A 217 -4.93 -4.44 13.41
C ALA A 217 -3.92 -3.51 12.73
N ALA A 218 -4.06 -3.30 11.41
CA ALA A 218 -3.19 -2.45 10.60
C ALA A 218 -3.67 -0.99 10.47
N HIS A 219 -4.81 -0.64 11.09
CA HIS A 219 -5.36 0.71 11.03
C HIS A 219 -5.45 1.35 12.42
N ASP A 220 -5.31 2.68 12.49
CA ASP A 220 -5.43 3.44 13.73
C ASP A 220 -6.87 3.50 14.23
N ALA A 221 -7.84 3.57 13.31
CA ALA A 221 -9.26 3.64 13.65
C ALA A 221 -10.12 2.76 12.74
N ILE A 222 -11.28 2.35 13.28
CA ILE A 222 -12.34 1.61 12.57
C ILE A 222 -13.67 2.35 12.69
N LEU A 223 -14.33 2.57 11.57
CA LEU A 223 -15.57 3.35 11.50
C LEU A 223 -16.72 2.52 10.98
N ILE A 224 -17.87 2.63 11.66
CA ILE A 224 -19.17 2.13 11.22
C ILE A 224 -20.24 3.21 11.33
N GLY A 225 -21.35 3.04 10.61
CA GLY A 225 -22.56 3.84 10.83
C GLY A 225 -23.44 3.27 11.92
N ILE A 226 -24.26 4.13 12.53
CA ILE A 226 -25.23 3.72 13.57
C ILE A 226 -26.18 2.62 13.09
N GLY A 227 -26.53 2.57 11.81
CA GLY A 227 -27.36 1.51 11.23
C GLY A 227 -26.73 0.12 11.35
N THR A 228 -25.42 0.01 11.10
CA THR A 228 -24.66 -1.23 11.26
C THR A 228 -24.56 -1.61 12.74
N LEU A 229 -24.33 -0.62 13.62
CA LEU A 229 -24.27 -0.88 15.05
C LEU A 229 -25.59 -1.43 15.58
N LEU A 230 -26.73 -0.85 15.20
CA LEU A 230 -28.04 -1.29 15.64
C LEU A 230 -28.43 -2.67 15.10
N ALA A 231 -27.93 -3.06 13.91
CA ALA A 231 -28.19 -4.37 13.32
C ALA A 231 -27.31 -5.49 13.90
N ASP A 232 -26.02 -5.21 14.11
CA ASP A 232 -24.98 -6.23 14.37
C ASP A 232 -24.47 -6.21 15.82
N ASP A 233 -24.65 -5.11 16.54
CA ASP A 233 -24.05 -4.86 17.87
C ASP A 233 -22.58 -5.30 17.97
N PRO A 234 -21.70 -4.81 17.07
CA PRO A 234 -20.34 -5.28 16.94
C PRO A 234 -19.44 -4.73 18.05
N ARG A 235 -18.38 -5.47 18.41
CA ARG A 235 -17.38 -5.01 19.38
C ARG A 235 -16.25 -4.20 18.75
N LEU A 236 -16.07 -4.24 17.45
CA LEU A 236 -14.99 -3.60 16.67
C LEU A 236 -13.55 -3.90 17.16
N THR A 237 -13.36 -5.04 17.78
CA THR A 237 -12.06 -5.50 18.32
C THR A 237 -11.31 -6.41 17.36
N VAL A 238 -9.99 -6.50 17.50
CA VAL A 238 -9.15 -7.55 16.88
C VAL A 238 -9.23 -8.81 17.73
N ARG A 239 -9.71 -9.95 17.18
CA ARG A 239 -9.89 -11.22 17.90
C ARG A 239 -9.29 -12.42 17.17
N HIS A 240 -9.16 -12.36 15.87
CA HIS A 240 -8.70 -13.46 15.01
C HIS A 240 -7.33 -13.19 14.38
N ALA A 241 -6.65 -12.10 14.78
CA ALA A 241 -5.30 -11.74 14.35
C ALA A 241 -4.51 -11.22 15.56
N LYS A 242 -3.19 -11.10 15.40
CA LYS A 242 -2.31 -10.39 16.35
C LYS A 242 -2.31 -8.91 16.02
N GLY A 243 -2.25 -8.04 17.01
CA GLY A 243 -2.15 -6.60 16.84
C GLY A 243 -2.98 -5.81 17.84
N ALA A 244 -2.84 -4.49 17.80
CA ALA A 244 -3.60 -3.58 18.63
C ALA A 244 -5.06 -3.48 18.17
N HIS A 245 -5.94 -3.03 19.05
CA HIS A 245 -7.30 -2.68 18.68
C HIS A 245 -7.30 -1.28 18.05
N PRO A 246 -7.91 -1.08 16.87
CA PRO A 246 -8.13 0.26 16.32
C PRO A 246 -9.11 1.06 17.17
N GLN A 247 -9.02 2.39 17.17
CA GLN A 247 -9.98 3.29 17.81
C GLN A 247 -11.37 3.10 17.20
N PRO A 248 -12.38 2.66 17.96
CA PRO A 248 -13.72 2.51 17.43
C PRO A 248 -14.38 3.88 17.22
N VAL A 249 -15.00 4.08 16.04
CA VAL A 249 -15.70 5.30 15.65
C VAL A 249 -17.09 4.94 15.11
N VAL A 250 -18.14 5.63 15.60
CA VAL A 250 -19.51 5.44 15.14
C VAL A 250 -20.06 6.75 14.60
N LEU A 251 -20.56 6.76 13.36
CA LEU A 251 -21.29 7.88 12.79
C LEU A 251 -22.75 7.81 13.28
N ASP A 252 -23.14 8.75 14.15
CA ASP A 252 -24.50 8.82 14.73
C ASP A 252 -24.97 10.25 14.86
N SER A 253 -25.45 10.82 13.77
CA SER A 253 -25.89 12.22 13.69
C SER A 253 -27.00 12.60 14.69
N ALA A 254 -27.71 11.63 15.28
CA ALA A 254 -28.83 11.84 16.19
C ALA A 254 -28.65 11.13 17.54
N LEU A 255 -27.46 10.65 17.87
CA LEU A 255 -27.08 9.98 19.13
C LEU A 255 -28.06 8.84 19.56
N ARG A 256 -28.41 7.98 18.59
CA ARG A 256 -29.27 6.81 18.77
C ARG A 256 -28.56 5.59 19.38
N LEU A 257 -27.23 5.67 19.62
CA LEU A 257 -26.46 4.60 20.22
C LEU A 257 -27.09 4.15 21.55
N PRO A 258 -27.47 2.86 21.70
CA PRO A 258 -27.97 2.34 22.97
C PRO A 258 -26.87 2.32 24.04
N SER A 259 -27.23 2.69 25.30
CA SER A 259 -26.30 2.60 26.43
C SER A 259 -25.85 1.15 26.76
N THR A 260 -26.54 0.16 26.21
CA THR A 260 -26.24 -1.28 26.36
C THR A 260 -25.40 -1.85 25.21
N ALA A 261 -25.00 -1.04 24.23
CA ALA A 261 -24.22 -1.50 23.10
C ALA A 261 -22.88 -2.15 23.55
N LYS A 262 -22.55 -3.33 23.01
CA LYS A 262 -21.32 -4.06 23.34
C LYS A 262 -20.07 -3.24 23.09
N LEU A 263 -20.14 -2.29 22.16
CA LEU A 263 -19.04 -1.38 21.84
C LEU A 263 -18.63 -0.51 23.03
N LEU A 264 -19.58 -0.09 23.88
CA LEU A 264 -19.30 0.71 25.08
C LEU A 264 -18.53 -0.06 26.16
N SER A 265 -18.53 -1.40 26.10
CA SER A 265 -17.69 -2.29 26.93
C SER A 265 -16.40 -2.70 26.22
N HIS A 266 -15.82 -1.82 25.39
CA HIS A 266 -14.55 -2.12 24.72
C HIS A 266 -13.41 -2.30 25.74
N PRO A 267 -12.52 -3.32 25.59
CA PRO A 267 -11.59 -3.72 26.63
C PRO A 267 -10.51 -2.67 26.97
N THR A 268 -10.14 -1.81 26.03
CA THR A 268 -9.00 -0.90 26.19
C THR A 268 -9.26 0.54 25.77
N LEU A 269 -10.27 0.79 24.96
CA LEU A 269 -10.54 2.09 24.35
C LEU A 269 -11.97 2.56 24.62
N ARG A 270 -12.16 3.85 24.79
CA ARG A 270 -13.50 4.44 24.79
C ARG A 270 -13.92 4.74 23.35
N PRO A 271 -15.05 4.20 22.86
CA PRO A 271 -15.50 4.46 21.49
C PRO A 271 -15.86 5.93 21.28
N TRP A 272 -15.53 6.44 20.10
CA TRP A 272 -15.92 7.79 19.69
C TRP A 272 -17.24 7.74 18.93
N VAL A 273 -18.20 8.55 19.36
CA VAL A 273 -19.50 8.71 18.71
C VAL A 273 -19.55 10.07 18.06
N VAL A 274 -19.47 10.09 16.73
CA VAL A 274 -19.40 11.34 15.99
C VAL A 274 -20.79 11.78 15.59
N THR A 275 -21.11 13.01 15.96
CA THR A 275 -22.45 13.59 15.79
C THR A 275 -22.40 15.01 15.23
N THR A 276 -23.59 15.58 14.95
CA THR A 276 -23.72 16.96 14.49
C THR A 276 -23.99 17.93 15.65
N PRO A 277 -23.81 19.24 15.47
CA PRO A 277 -24.13 20.23 16.51
C PRO A 277 -25.60 20.24 16.93
N ARG A 278 -26.50 19.64 16.14
CA ARG A 278 -27.97 19.59 16.43
C ARG A 278 -28.37 18.45 17.35
N ALA A 279 -27.45 17.54 17.69
CA ALA A 279 -27.73 16.41 18.56
C ALA A 279 -28.07 16.87 19.99
N ASP A 280 -28.99 16.17 20.65
CA ASP A 280 -29.45 16.50 22.00
C ASP A 280 -28.34 16.30 23.04
N THR A 281 -28.21 17.23 23.97
CA THR A 281 -27.22 17.18 25.05
C THR A 281 -27.54 16.14 26.11
N LEU A 282 -28.82 15.74 26.28
CA LEU A 282 -29.19 14.66 27.17
C LEU A 282 -28.76 13.30 26.63
N ASP A 283 -28.88 13.10 25.31
CA ASP A 283 -28.37 11.89 24.64
C ASP A 283 -26.84 11.81 24.67
N GLU A 284 -26.15 12.94 24.57
CA GLU A 284 -24.71 13.02 24.73
C GLU A 284 -24.27 12.54 26.11
N ARG A 285 -24.87 13.08 27.19
CA ARG A 285 -24.57 12.64 28.56
C ARG A 285 -24.85 11.15 28.75
N ARG A 286 -25.98 10.65 28.23
CA ARG A 286 -26.32 9.23 28.28
C ARG A 286 -25.23 8.33 27.69
N ILE A 287 -24.61 8.74 26.57
CA ILE A 287 -23.55 7.99 25.90
C ILE A 287 -22.25 8.13 26.69
N GLU A 288 -21.92 9.30 27.21
CA GLU A 288 -20.71 9.55 28.00
C GLU A 288 -20.73 8.79 29.33
N ASP A 289 -21.87 8.79 30.02
CA ASP A 289 -22.08 8.01 31.25
C ASP A 289 -21.97 6.50 31.00
N ALA A 290 -22.30 6.04 29.79
CA ALA A 290 -22.18 4.65 29.39
C ALA A 290 -20.76 4.29 28.89
N GLY A 291 -19.80 5.24 28.91
CA GLY A 291 -18.39 4.98 28.57
C GLY A 291 -17.96 5.42 27.16
N GLY A 292 -18.82 6.03 26.37
CA GLY A 292 -18.48 6.63 25.07
C GLY A 292 -17.79 7.99 25.21
N VAL A 293 -17.32 8.54 24.11
CA VAL A 293 -16.85 9.91 23.94
C VAL A 293 -17.59 10.52 22.75
N VAL A 294 -18.31 11.60 22.96
CA VAL A 294 -19.06 12.27 21.90
C VAL A 294 -18.20 13.34 21.24
N ILE A 295 -18.12 13.32 19.92
CA ILE A 295 -17.38 14.28 19.10
C ILE A 295 -18.37 15.00 18.19
N ARG A 296 -18.48 16.32 18.33
CA ARG A 296 -19.33 17.15 17.46
C ARG A 296 -18.52 17.68 16.29
N VAL A 297 -19.01 17.43 15.07
CA VAL A 297 -18.43 17.97 13.84
C VAL A 297 -19.52 18.65 13.00
N ALA A 298 -19.12 19.42 12.00
CA ALA A 298 -20.06 20.08 11.11
C ALA A 298 -21.06 19.11 10.48
N ALA A 299 -22.24 19.62 10.16
CA ALA A 299 -23.26 18.89 9.42
C ALA A 299 -23.17 19.20 7.93
N GLY A 300 -23.25 18.17 7.09
CA GLY A 300 -23.42 18.33 5.65
C GLY A 300 -24.82 18.88 5.29
N ARG A 301 -25.03 19.13 4.00
CA ARG A 301 -26.30 19.69 3.48
C ARG A 301 -27.51 18.80 3.76
N ASP A 302 -27.30 17.50 3.90
CA ASP A 302 -28.34 16.52 4.24
C ASP A 302 -28.62 16.42 5.75
N GLY A 303 -27.95 17.24 6.58
CA GLY A 303 -28.07 17.26 8.04
C GLY A 303 -27.35 16.13 8.76
N ARG A 304 -26.60 15.28 8.05
CA ARG A 304 -25.74 14.25 8.63
C ARG A 304 -24.35 14.82 8.92
N VAL A 305 -23.52 14.00 9.57
CA VAL A 305 -22.10 14.32 9.79
C VAL A 305 -21.41 14.60 8.45
N ASP A 306 -20.76 15.74 8.33
CA ASP A 306 -19.90 16.06 7.20
C ASP A 306 -18.65 15.20 7.25
N LEU A 307 -18.36 14.45 6.17
CA LEU A 307 -17.27 13.48 6.15
C LEU A 307 -15.89 14.14 6.08
N ALA A 308 -15.76 15.30 5.45
CA ALA A 308 -14.50 16.02 5.41
C ALA A 308 -14.17 16.56 6.82
N ALA A 309 -15.14 17.21 7.48
CA ALA A 309 -14.98 17.66 8.86
C ALA A 309 -14.75 16.51 9.86
N LEU A 310 -15.31 15.33 9.58
CA LEU A 310 -15.00 14.10 10.33
C LEU A 310 -13.50 13.74 10.20
N LEU A 311 -12.98 13.66 8.97
CA LEU A 311 -11.59 13.29 8.74
C LEU A 311 -10.63 14.29 9.39
N ASP A 312 -10.93 15.59 9.30
CA ASP A 312 -10.15 16.63 9.98
C ASP A 312 -10.15 16.42 11.50
N ALA A 313 -11.31 16.20 12.12
CA ALA A 313 -11.43 15.96 13.55
C ALA A 313 -10.73 14.68 14.02
N LEU A 314 -10.68 13.63 13.20
CA LEU A 314 -9.93 12.41 13.47
C LEU A 314 -8.41 12.64 13.32
N HIS A 315 -8.01 13.38 12.29
CA HIS A 315 -6.60 13.74 12.05
C HIS A 315 -6.01 14.54 13.22
N GLU A 316 -6.72 15.55 13.72
CA GLU A 316 -6.35 16.33 14.92
C GLU A 316 -6.16 15.46 16.17
N ARG A 317 -6.83 14.31 16.23
CA ARG A 317 -6.72 13.32 17.32
C ARG A 317 -5.65 12.23 17.08
N GLY A 318 -4.81 12.42 16.07
CA GLY A 318 -3.68 11.54 15.77
C GLY A 318 -3.99 10.34 14.89
N ILE A 319 -5.21 10.22 14.32
CA ILE A 319 -5.53 9.15 13.37
C ILE A 319 -4.89 9.47 12.02
N ARG A 320 -4.21 8.49 11.44
CA ARG A 320 -3.56 8.57 10.12
C ARG A 320 -4.13 7.54 9.15
N SER A 321 -4.71 6.46 9.66
CA SER A 321 -5.33 5.40 8.86
C SER A 321 -6.71 5.04 9.41
N LEU A 322 -7.73 5.02 8.54
CA LEU A 322 -9.11 4.76 8.88
C LEU A 322 -9.66 3.58 8.07
N MET A 323 -10.07 2.53 8.75
CA MET A 323 -10.82 1.44 8.13
C MET A 323 -12.32 1.71 8.24
N VAL A 324 -13.03 1.82 7.13
CA VAL A 324 -14.48 2.00 7.08
C VAL A 324 -15.14 0.64 6.85
N GLU A 325 -15.77 0.09 7.88
CA GLU A 325 -16.60 -1.12 7.82
C GLU A 325 -18.09 -0.74 7.87
N GLY A 326 -18.54 0.05 6.91
CA GLY A 326 -19.88 0.60 6.93
C GLY A 326 -20.95 -0.31 6.33
N GLY A 327 -22.22 -0.03 6.66
CA GLY A 327 -23.37 -0.45 5.88
C GLY A 327 -23.52 0.38 4.60
N ALA A 328 -24.47 0.03 3.73
CA ALA A 328 -24.65 0.63 2.41
C ALA A 328 -24.60 2.18 2.41
N ALA A 329 -25.26 2.83 3.36
CA ALA A 329 -25.30 4.30 3.43
C ALA A 329 -23.90 4.91 3.65
N VAL A 330 -23.09 4.33 4.55
CA VAL A 330 -21.72 4.83 4.84
C VAL A 330 -20.79 4.54 3.65
N ILE A 331 -20.84 3.32 3.11
CA ILE A 331 -20.09 2.93 1.90
C ILE A 331 -20.38 3.91 0.77
N THR A 332 -21.66 4.12 0.49
CA THR A 332 -22.13 5.03 -0.55
C THR A 332 -21.65 6.47 -0.32
N SER A 333 -21.78 6.98 0.94
CA SER A 333 -21.38 8.35 1.27
C SER A 333 -19.87 8.59 1.07
N PHE A 334 -19.01 7.67 1.51
CA PHE A 334 -17.56 7.78 1.33
C PHE A 334 -17.14 7.72 -0.15
N LEU A 335 -17.74 6.80 -0.93
CA LEU A 335 -17.49 6.70 -2.37
C LEU A 335 -18.00 7.93 -3.12
N SER A 336 -19.18 8.46 -2.77
CA SER A 336 -19.75 9.66 -3.41
C SER A 336 -18.98 10.94 -3.13
N ALA A 337 -18.31 11.00 -1.97
CA ALA A 337 -17.51 12.14 -1.57
C ALA A 337 -16.05 12.05 -2.04
N ASP A 338 -15.69 10.99 -2.80
CA ASP A 338 -14.31 10.71 -3.24
C ASP A 338 -13.30 10.69 -2.10
N LEU A 339 -13.70 10.09 -0.97
CA LEU A 339 -12.90 10.03 0.26
C LEU A 339 -12.32 8.62 0.54
N VAL A 340 -12.29 7.75 -0.46
CA VAL A 340 -11.73 6.39 -0.33
C VAL A 340 -10.44 6.29 -1.11
N ASP A 341 -9.36 5.86 -0.45
CA ASP A 341 -8.06 5.63 -1.10
C ASP A 341 -7.90 4.18 -1.53
N ARG A 342 -8.40 3.25 -0.72
CA ARG A 342 -8.22 1.82 -0.91
C ARG A 342 -9.49 1.04 -0.61
N VAL A 343 -9.66 -0.12 -1.26
CA VAL A 343 -10.73 -1.06 -0.95
C VAL A 343 -10.19 -2.44 -0.59
N ALA A 344 -10.94 -3.15 0.26
CA ALA A 344 -10.75 -4.55 0.57
C ALA A 344 -12.14 -5.22 0.61
N ILE A 345 -12.55 -5.81 -0.50
CA ILE A 345 -13.91 -6.35 -0.69
C ILE A 345 -13.84 -7.88 -0.65
N THR A 346 -14.58 -8.50 0.26
CA THR A 346 -14.76 -9.94 0.31
C THR A 346 -16.02 -10.32 -0.47
N VAL A 347 -15.90 -11.14 -1.50
CA VAL A 347 -17.01 -11.67 -2.28
C VAL A 347 -17.27 -13.12 -1.87
N ALA A 348 -18.39 -13.35 -1.17
CA ALA A 348 -18.83 -14.66 -0.78
C ALA A 348 -19.54 -15.37 -1.97
N PRO A 349 -19.30 -16.68 -2.21
CA PRO A 349 -19.87 -17.41 -3.35
C PRO A 349 -21.34 -17.80 -3.14
N VAL A 350 -22.18 -16.82 -2.83
CA VAL A 350 -23.63 -16.97 -2.58
C VAL A 350 -24.41 -15.85 -3.26
N TYR A 351 -25.67 -16.08 -3.56
CA TYR A 351 -26.64 -15.07 -3.99
C TYR A 351 -27.57 -14.77 -2.83
N VAL A 352 -27.91 -13.50 -2.60
CA VAL A 352 -28.76 -13.04 -1.51
C VAL A 352 -30.01 -12.32 -2.02
N GLY A 353 -29.90 -11.54 -3.08
CA GLY A 353 -31.02 -10.77 -3.65
C GLY A 353 -31.51 -9.67 -2.69
N GLY A 354 -30.61 -9.04 -1.94
CA GLY A 354 -30.92 -8.12 -0.86
C GLY A 354 -30.45 -6.68 -1.09
N LEU A 355 -29.98 -6.04 0.00
CA LEU A 355 -29.48 -4.67 -0.03
C LEU A 355 -28.05 -4.65 -0.57
N ASN A 356 -27.83 -3.91 -1.66
CA ASN A 356 -26.50 -3.75 -2.26
C ASN A 356 -25.57 -2.89 -1.39
N ALA A 357 -24.26 -3.13 -1.52
CA ALA A 357 -23.21 -2.36 -0.84
C ALA A 357 -23.25 -0.87 -1.23
N VAL A 358 -23.50 -0.58 -2.51
CA VAL A 358 -23.61 0.78 -3.03
C VAL A 358 -25.03 1.06 -3.48
N GLU A 359 -25.62 2.16 -3.01
CA GLU A 359 -27.00 2.55 -3.36
C GLU A 359 -27.05 3.13 -4.79
N ASN A 360 -28.14 2.84 -5.53
CA ASN A 360 -28.25 3.11 -6.98
C ASN A 360 -28.25 4.61 -7.38
N SER A 361 -28.35 5.53 -6.43
CA SER A 361 -28.47 6.98 -6.69
C SER A 361 -27.14 7.71 -6.89
N VAL A 362 -26.02 7.04 -6.67
CA VAL A 362 -24.70 7.71 -6.57
C VAL A 362 -24.14 8.21 -7.90
N TRP A 363 -24.54 7.60 -9.02
CA TRP A 363 -23.88 7.81 -10.33
C TRP A 363 -24.82 8.37 -11.40
N VAL A 364 -25.86 9.11 -11.02
CA VAL A 364 -26.92 9.60 -11.93
C VAL A 364 -26.47 10.82 -12.78
N ASP A 365 -25.46 11.58 -12.31
CA ASP A 365 -25.12 12.89 -12.90
C ASP A 365 -23.90 12.89 -13.83
N GLY A 366 -23.57 11.76 -14.48
CA GLY A 366 -22.47 11.72 -15.47
C GLY A 366 -21.06 11.82 -14.91
N ARG A 367 -20.88 11.76 -13.59
CA ARG A 367 -19.57 11.64 -12.96
C ARG A 367 -18.93 10.31 -13.33
N LEU A 368 -17.62 10.32 -13.59
CA LEU A 368 -16.85 9.11 -13.82
C LEU A 368 -16.96 8.19 -12.61
N ARG A 369 -17.23 6.90 -12.85
CA ARG A 369 -17.33 5.89 -11.79
C ARG A 369 -15.92 5.61 -11.26
N PRO A 370 -15.70 5.56 -9.93
CA PRO A 370 -14.41 5.16 -9.41
C PRO A 370 -14.05 3.77 -9.91
N HIS A 371 -12.83 3.60 -10.35
CA HIS A 371 -12.27 2.32 -10.77
C HIS A 371 -11.04 1.99 -9.94
N LEU A 372 -10.69 0.72 -9.89
CA LEU A 372 -9.54 0.27 -9.12
C LEU A 372 -8.28 0.30 -9.99
N ARG A 373 -7.21 0.83 -9.43
CA ARG A 373 -5.84 0.63 -9.92
C ARG A 373 -5.25 -0.59 -9.24
N ASN A 374 -4.47 -1.36 -10.00
CA ASN A 374 -3.73 -2.52 -9.50
C ASN A 374 -4.59 -3.46 -8.63
N PRO A 375 -5.78 -3.91 -9.09
CA PRO A 375 -6.61 -4.80 -8.29
C PRO A 375 -5.91 -6.14 -8.10
N ILE A 376 -5.86 -6.58 -6.84
CA ILE A 376 -5.36 -7.90 -6.46
C ILE A 376 -6.56 -8.77 -6.11
N TYR A 377 -6.61 -9.97 -6.67
CA TYR A 377 -7.66 -10.97 -6.45
C TYR A 377 -7.04 -12.16 -5.72
N GLU A 378 -7.49 -12.41 -4.51
CA GLU A 378 -6.98 -13.51 -3.69
C GLU A 378 -8.13 -14.45 -3.30
N ARG A 379 -7.92 -15.76 -3.43
CA ARG A 379 -8.84 -16.75 -2.89
C ARG A 379 -8.50 -17.01 -1.43
N VAL A 380 -9.42 -16.68 -0.52
CA VAL A 380 -9.29 -16.85 0.93
C VAL A 380 -10.38 -17.82 1.41
N GLY A 381 -9.99 -19.07 1.64
CA GLY A 381 -10.95 -20.14 1.90
C GLY A 381 -11.90 -20.36 0.72
N ARG A 382 -13.19 -20.16 0.93
CA ARG A 382 -14.21 -20.24 -0.14
C ARG A 382 -14.49 -18.90 -0.83
N ASP A 383 -14.04 -17.78 -0.22
CA ASP A 383 -14.36 -16.44 -0.70
C ASP A 383 -13.28 -15.91 -1.66
N LEU A 384 -13.62 -14.91 -2.45
CA LEU A 384 -12.68 -14.11 -3.22
C LEU A 384 -12.50 -12.77 -2.52
N VAL A 385 -11.26 -12.40 -2.21
CA VAL A 385 -10.92 -11.09 -1.65
C VAL A 385 -10.32 -10.23 -2.75
N LEU A 386 -10.92 -9.07 -2.99
CA LEU A 386 -10.47 -8.06 -3.93
C LEU A 386 -9.89 -6.89 -3.15
N THR A 387 -8.64 -6.56 -3.38
CA THR A 387 -8.00 -5.33 -2.86
C THR A 387 -7.50 -4.48 -4.01
N GLY A 388 -7.50 -3.16 -3.82
CA GLY A 388 -7.01 -2.23 -4.83
C GLY A 388 -7.13 -0.79 -4.35
N ASP A 389 -6.47 0.12 -5.07
CA ASP A 389 -6.53 1.54 -4.80
C ASP A 389 -7.59 2.17 -5.70
N ILE A 390 -8.34 3.13 -5.17
CA ILE A 390 -9.30 3.90 -5.98
C ILE A 390 -8.52 4.94 -6.79
N ALA A 391 -8.75 4.95 -8.10
CA ALA A 391 -8.29 6.01 -8.98
C ALA A 391 -9.28 7.16 -8.91
N SER A 392 -8.83 8.34 -8.51
CA SER A 392 -9.48 9.60 -8.82
C SER A 392 -8.90 10.12 -10.13
N ASP A 393 -9.74 10.49 -11.10
CA ASP A 393 -9.29 11.02 -12.39
C ASP A 393 -8.78 12.47 -12.32
N GLU A 394 -8.86 13.11 -11.13
CA GLU A 394 -8.29 14.43 -10.85
C GLU A 394 -7.45 14.41 -9.57
N PRO A 395 -6.32 15.14 -9.51
CA PRO A 395 -5.60 15.34 -8.26
C PRO A 395 -6.53 16.07 -7.27
N ARG A 396 -6.67 15.55 -6.06
CA ARG A 396 -7.36 16.22 -4.96
C ARG A 396 -6.72 17.61 -4.77
N GLN A 397 -7.52 18.67 -4.92
CA GLN A 397 -7.08 20.05 -4.68
C GLN A 397 -6.91 20.31 -3.19
#